data_f9aa6a14e636e78821acb9ff64708a93
#
_entry.id   f9aa6a14e636e78821acb9ff64708a93
#
_cell.length_a   1.000
_cell.length_b   1.000
_cell.length_c   1.000
_cell.angle_alpha   90.00
_cell.angle_beta   90.00
_cell.angle_gamma   90.00
#
_symmetry.space_group_name_H-M   'P 1'
#
loop_
_entity.id
_entity.type
_entity.pdbx_description
1 polymer ?
#
loop_
_entity_poly.entity_id
_entity_poly.type
_entity_poly.pdbx_seq_one_letter_code
_entity_poly.pdbx_strand_id
1 'polypeptide(L)'
;MDNLDSAQTVPPIAMLAMLLLLLAAVVYYSLLNGVVLHYIKSYINNQGVANPEEVTEGVRNDFWKLTGTSLAIGILTAAGTMLCVIPGIYVGVVLSTIYAVVVFERKEVIDAIKHCFTLIKNEWWMTFATLIVIFILYYFIIMIVQIPQYIYFFIKGFSMMQIISTDPAALFDWGYILLTSIALIFQYLLHTIVVLCVAFIYFHLHEKKYFTGTMEEIDSIGSL
;
A
#
# COMPACT_ATOMS: atom_id res chain seq x y z
N MET A 1 -3.56 -48.71 12.12
CA MET A 1 -2.49 -47.68 12.05
C MET A 1 -2.65 -46.82 10.79
N ASP A 2 -3.91 -46.48 10.41
CA ASP A 2 -4.22 -45.88 9.08
C ASP A 2 -5.01 -44.57 9.17
N ASN A 3 -4.73 -43.73 10.16
CA ASN A 3 -5.45 -42.46 10.36
C ASN A 3 -4.54 -41.21 10.53
N LEU A 4 -3.32 -41.24 9.99
CA LEU A 4 -2.39 -40.05 10.04
C LEU A 4 -2.21 -39.38 8.69
N ASP A 5 -2.82 -39.86 7.59
CA ASP A 5 -2.64 -39.29 6.24
C ASP A 5 -3.77 -38.34 5.76
N SER A 6 -4.69 -37.95 6.62
CA SER A 6 -5.57 -36.83 6.34
C SER A 6 -4.90 -35.50 6.70
N ALA A 7 -3.63 -35.29 6.34
CA ALA A 7 -3.08 -33.97 6.20
C ALA A 7 -4.01 -33.25 5.24
N GLN A 8 -4.75 -32.23 5.71
CA GLN A 8 -5.68 -31.42 4.96
C GLN A 8 -4.94 -30.78 3.77
N THR A 9 -4.83 -31.52 2.69
CA THR A 9 -4.32 -30.99 1.42
C THR A 9 -5.32 -29.95 0.95
N VAL A 10 -4.91 -28.68 1.02
CA VAL A 10 -5.72 -27.57 0.51
C VAL A 10 -6.13 -27.93 -0.93
N PRO A 11 -7.44 -27.95 -1.24
CA PRO A 11 -7.90 -28.36 -2.56
C PRO A 11 -7.25 -27.46 -3.64
N PRO A 12 -6.86 -28.01 -4.80
CA PRO A 12 -6.18 -27.26 -5.86
C PRO A 12 -6.94 -25.99 -6.29
N ILE A 13 -8.27 -26.03 -6.23
CA ILE A 13 -9.15 -24.88 -6.51
C ILE A 13 -8.92 -23.75 -5.49
N ALA A 14 -8.74 -24.08 -4.21
CA ALA A 14 -8.47 -23.06 -3.18
C ALA A 14 -7.07 -22.45 -3.35
N MET A 15 -6.08 -23.24 -3.74
CA MET A 15 -4.73 -22.73 -4.07
C MET A 15 -4.78 -21.80 -5.27
N LEU A 16 -5.52 -22.15 -6.33
CA LEU A 16 -5.70 -21.29 -7.50
C LEU A 16 -6.42 -19.99 -7.14
N ALA A 17 -7.48 -20.07 -6.35
CA ALA A 17 -8.21 -18.88 -5.87
C ALA A 17 -7.30 -17.95 -5.06
N MET A 18 -6.47 -18.49 -4.16
CA MET A 18 -5.52 -17.72 -3.36
C MET A 18 -4.47 -17.03 -4.24
N LEU A 19 -3.97 -17.71 -5.26
CA LEU A 19 -3.02 -17.14 -6.21
C LEU A 19 -3.65 -16.02 -7.04
N LEU A 20 -4.88 -16.18 -7.51
CA LEU A 20 -5.62 -15.14 -8.22
C LEU A 20 -5.88 -13.91 -7.34
N LEU A 21 -6.22 -14.10 -6.06
CA LEU A 21 -6.39 -13.01 -5.09
C LEU A 21 -5.07 -12.26 -4.85
N LEU A 22 -3.95 -12.97 -4.73
CA LEU A 22 -2.63 -12.36 -4.61
C LEU A 22 -2.28 -11.52 -5.84
N LEU A 23 -2.48 -12.05 -7.04
CA LEU A 23 -2.26 -11.30 -8.27
C LEU A 23 -3.16 -10.06 -8.37
N ALA A 24 -4.43 -10.19 -8.03
CA ALA A 24 -5.36 -9.07 -8.00
C ALA A 24 -4.91 -7.99 -7.00
N ALA A 25 -4.43 -8.38 -5.82
CA ALA A 25 -3.89 -7.45 -4.83
C ALA A 25 -2.65 -6.71 -5.34
N VAL A 26 -1.70 -7.41 -5.99
CA VAL A 26 -0.51 -6.80 -6.59
C VAL A 26 -0.89 -5.75 -7.63
N VAL A 27 -1.81 -6.09 -8.54
CA VAL A 27 -2.29 -5.17 -9.58
C VAL A 27 -3.00 -3.97 -8.95
N TYR A 28 -3.86 -4.22 -7.96
CA TYR A 28 -4.57 -3.16 -7.25
C TYR A 28 -3.62 -2.15 -6.60
N TYR A 29 -2.63 -2.63 -5.81
CA TYR A 29 -1.66 -1.74 -5.15
C TYR A 29 -0.79 -0.99 -6.16
N SER A 30 -0.41 -1.64 -7.27
CA SER A 30 0.35 -1.00 -8.36
C SER A 30 -0.43 0.16 -8.97
N LEU A 31 -1.71 -0.07 -9.31
CA LEU A 31 -2.57 0.93 -9.91
C LEU A 31 -2.86 2.09 -8.94
N LEU A 32 -3.16 1.79 -7.69
CA LEU A 32 -3.48 2.82 -6.69
C LEU A 32 -2.27 3.75 -6.48
N ASN A 33 -1.09 3.20 -6.25
CA ASN A 33 0.14 4.01 -6.12
C ASN A 33 0.44 4.76 -7.42
N GLY A 34 0.30 4.09 -8.56
CA GLY A 34 0.50 4.70 -9.88
C GLY A 34 -0.39 5.91 -10.10
N VAL A 35 -1.69 5.77 -9.91
CA VAL A 35 -2.67 6.86 -10.13
C VAL A 35 -2.38 8.04 -9.20
N VAL A 36 -2.17 7.80 -7.90
CA VAL A 36 -1.93 8.88 -6.94
C VAL A 36 -0.63 9.61 -7.25
N LEU A 37 0.46 8.90 -7.53
CA LEU A 37 1.76 9.52 -7.79
C LEU A 37 1.82 10.22 -9.14
N HIS A 38 1.20 9.68 -10.19
CA HIS A 38 1.08 10.38 -11.47
C HIS A 38 0.15 11.59 -11.38
N TYR A 39 -0.89 11.52 -10.53
CA TYR A 39 -1.71 12.69 -10.25
C TYR A 39 -0.90 13.81 -9.60
N ILE A 40 -0.11 13.50 -8.56
CA ILE A 40 0.79 14.48 -7.92
C ILE A 40 1.77 15.05 -8.95
N LYS A 41 2.36 14.21 -9.80
CA LYS A 41 3.30 14.62 -10.84
C LYS A 41 2.67 15.57 -11.84
N SER A 42 1.48 15.25 -12.36
CA SER A 42 0.74 16.11 -13.27
C SER A 42 0.35 17.42 -12.60
N TYR A 43 -0.07 17.39 -11.34
CA TYR A 43 -0.40 18.59 -10.56
C TYR A 43 0.79 19.55 -10.41
N ILE A 44 1.99 19.00 -10.12
CA ILE A 44 3.22 19.78 -10.00
C ILE A 44 3.63 20.36 -11.37
N ASN A 45 3.60 19.56 -12.43
CA ASN A 45 4.01 19.97 -13.76
C ASN A 45 3.11 21.05 -14.37
N ASN A 46 1.80 21.00 -14.06
CA ASN A 46 0.79 21.91 -14.63
C ASN A 46 0.37 23.02 -13.65
N GLN A 47 1.24 23.44 -12.74
CA GLN A 47 1.04 24.61 -11.86
C GLN A 47 -0.26 24.56 -11.05
N GLY A 48 -0.63 23.39 -10.55
CA GLY A 48 -1.79 23.21 -9.68
C GLY A 48 -3.07 22.70 -10.35
N VAL A 49 -3.00 22.27 -11.61
CA VAL A 49 -4.13 21.63 -12.32
C VAL A 49 -3.69 20.28 -12.85
N ALA A 50 -4.22 19.18 -12.29
CA ALA A 50 -3.91 17.86 -12.79
C ALA A 50 -4.67 17.57 -14.10
N ASN A 51 -3.97 17.05 -15.12
CA ASN A 51 -4.56 16.59 -16.38
C ASN A 51 -4.86 15.09 -16.30
N PRO A 52 -6.13 14.64 -16.35
CA PRO A 52 -6.50 13.24 -16.27
C PRO A 52 -5.92 12.37 -17.40
N GLU A 53 -5.72 12.94 -18.58
CA GLU A 53 -5.14 12.22 -19.73
C GLU A 53 -3.67 11.90 -19.47
N GLU A 54 -2.90 12.88 -18.99
CA GLU A 54 -1.49 12.71 -18.61
C GLU A 54 -1.33 11.67 -17.49
N VAL A 55 -2.21 11.69 -16.50
CA VAL A 55 -2.23 10.71 -15.41
C VAL A 55 -2.46 9.30 -15.95
N THR A 56 -3.48 9.13 -16.79
CA THR A 56 -3.85 7.83 -17.37
C THR A 56 -2.74 7.28 -18.26
N GLU A 57 -2.16 8.12 -19.10
CA GLU A 57 -1.03 7.76 -19.96
C GLU A 57 0.20 7.38 -19.13
N GLY A 58 0.53 8.15 -18.09
CA GLY A 58 1.63 7.86 -17.18
C GLY A 58 1.48 6.51 -16.49
N VAL A 59 0.31 6.23 -15.94
CA VAL A 59 0.00 4.93 -15.30
C VAL A 59 0.10 3.79 -16.29
N ARG A 60 -0.41 3.95 -17.51
CA ARG A 60 -0.35 2.92 -18.57
C ARG A 60 1.09 2.63 -18.99
N ASN A 61 1.90 3.66 -19.15
CA ASN A 61 3.29 3.52 -19.56
C ASN A 61 4.15 2.86 -18.46
N ASP A 62 3.90 3.19 -17.21
CA ASP A 62 4.65 2.67 -16.07
C ASP A 62 4.02 1.41 -15.42
N PHE A 63 2.91 0.89 -15.97
CA PHE A 63 2.15 -0.23 -15.38
C PHE A 63 3.02 -1.44 -15.05
N TRP A 64 3.84 -1.89 -15.99
CA TRP A 64 4.71 -3.06 -15.79
C TRP A 64 5.82 -2.80 -14.77
N LYS A 65 6.33 -1.56 -14.71
CA LYS A 65 7.32 -1.16 -13.71
C LYS A 65 6.70 -1.12 -12.31
N LEU A 66 5.53 -0.53 -12.18
CA LEU A 66 4.78 -0.47 -10.92
C LEU A 66 4.40 -1.86 -10.41
N THR A 67 3.94 -2.74 -11.32
CA THR A 67 3.62 -4.14 -10.98
C THR A 67 4.87 -4.92 -10.58
N GLY A 68 5.98 -4.74 -11.30
CA GLY A 68 7.28 -5.31 -10.92
C GLY A 68 7.78 -4.80 -9.58
N THR A 69 7.56 -3.52 -9.29
CA THR A 69 7.88 -2.90 -7.99
C THR A 69 7.07 -3.53 -6.86
N SER A 70 5.75 -3.72 -7.05
CA SER A 70 4.89 -4.40 -6.05
C SER A 70 5.37 -5.81 -5.75
N LEU A 71 5.72 -6.58 -6.78
CA LEU A 71 6.26 -7.93 -6.63
C LEU A 71 7.61 -7.91 -5.89
N ALA A 72 8.50 -7.00 -6.26
CA ALA A 72 9.81 -6.85 -5.61
C ALA A 72 9.67 -6.50 -4.13
N ILE A 73 8.80 -5.56 -3.76
CA ILE A 73 8.49 -5.21 -2.37
C ILE A 73 7.98 -6.45 -1.64
N GLY A 74 6.99 -7.14 -2.21
CA GLY A 74 6.40 -8.34 -1.61
C GLY A 74 7.43 -9.41 -1.32
N ILE A 75 8.26 -9.75 -2.30
CA ILE A 75 9.31 -10.78 -2.17
C ILE A 75 10.37 -10.36 -1.15
N LEU A 76 10.89 -9.13 -1.24
CA LEU A 76 11.96 -8.66 -0.34
C LEU A 76 11.47 -8.54 1.11
N THR A 77 10.24 -8.04 1.31
CA THR A 77 9.66 -7.92 2.64
C THR A 77 9.34 -9.30 3.22
N ALA A 78 8.80 -10.22 2.43
CA ALA A 78 8.55 -11.60 2.85
C ALA A 78 9.85 -12.33 3.20
N ALA A 79 10.88 -12.22 2.37
CA ALA A 79 12.19 -12.81 2.64
C ALA A 79 12.81 -12.22 3.92
N GLY A 80 12.75 -10.90 4.10
CA GLY A 80 13.21 -10.22 5.31
C GLY A 80 12.47 -10.69 6.56
N THR A 81 11.15 -10.85 6.48
CA THR A 81 10.30 -11.31 7.59
C THR A 81 10.52 -12.78 7.91
N MET A 82 10.77 -13.63 6.90
CA MET A 82 11.12 -15.05 7.11
C MET A 82 12.45 -15.23 7.82
N LEU A 83 13.43 -14.38 7.56
CA LEU A 83 14.71 -14.41 8.26
C LEU A 83 14.55 -13.95 9.71
N CYS A 84 13.84 -12.86 9.93
CA CYS A 84 13.47 -12.33 11.25
C CYS A 84 12.53 -11.14 11.05
N VAL A 85 11.65 -10.87 12.01
CA VAL A 85 10.70 -9.73 11.94
C VAL A 85 11.43 -8.38 11.81
N ILE A 86 12.55 -8.20 12.52
CA ILE A 86 13.32 -6.95 12.51
C ILE A 86 13.87 -6.59 11.12
N PRO A 87 14.60 -7.48 10.41
CA PRO A 87 15.00 -7.21 9.02
C PRO A 87 13.82 -6.93 8.08
N GLY A 88 12.68 -7.61 8.26
CA GLY A 88 11.47 -7.35 7.48
C GLY A 88 10.94 -5.93 7.66
N ILE A 89 10.88 -5.45 8.89
CA ILE A 89 10.49 -4.06 9.21
C ILE A 89 11.50 -3.08 8.59
N TYR A 90 12.80 -3.36 8.73
CA TYR A 90 13.84 -2.50 8.16
C TYR A 90 13.67 -2.34 6.65
N VAL A 91 13.53 -3.44 5.92
CA VAL A 91 13.33 -3.45 4.47
C VAL A 91 12.01 -2.77 4.09
N GLY A 92 10.92 -3.01 4.83
CA GLY A 92 9.63 -2.37 4.61
C GLY A 92 9.68 -0.85 4.70
N VAL A 93 10.39 -0.31 5.72
CA VAL A 93 10.61 1.13 5.87
C VAL A 93 11.45 1.68 4.70
N VAL A 94 12.52 1.00 4.32
CA VAL A 94 13.38 1.44 3.21
C VAL A 94 12.62 1.46 1.89
N LEU A 95 11.81 0.45 1.62
CA LEU A 95 11.06 0.34 0.37
C LEU A 95 9.74 1.14 0.38
N SER A 96 9.37 1.78 1.48
CA SER A 96 8.13 2.56 1.54
C SER A 96 8.03 3.62 0.44
N THR A 97 9.14 4.27 0.10
CA THR A 97 9.20 5.36 -0.89
C THR A 97 9.49 4.90 -2.32
N ILE A 98 9.61 3.59 -2.58
CA ILE A 98 10.07 3.07 -3.87
C ILE A 98 9.17 3.45 -5.05
N TYR A 99 7.85 3.46 -4.85
CA TYR A 99 6.93 3.88 -5.91
C TYR A 99 7.16 5.34 -6.32
N ALA A 100 7.43 6.22 -5.35
CA ALA A 100 7.75 7.61 -5.62
C ALA A 100 9.07 7.71 -6.43
N VAL A 101 10.10 6.96 -6.06
CA VAL A 101 11.36 6.90 -6.82
C VAL A 101 11.14 6.43 -8.27
N VAL A 102 10.33 5.38 -8.49
CA VAL A 102 10.03 4.87 -9.83
C VAL A 102 9.29 5.91 -10.67
N VAL A 103 8.29 6.59 -10.11
CA VAL A 103 7.44 7.54 -10.87
C VAL A 103 8.12 8.89 -11.08
N PHE A 104 8.77 9.46 -10.06
CA PHE A 104 9.36 10.80 -10.15
C PHE A 104 10.75 10.77 -10.80
N GLU A 105 11.58 9.79 -10.45
CA GLU A 105 12.95 9.69 -10.98
C GLU A 105 13.06 8.77 -12.21
N ARG A 106 11.96 8.10 -12.61
CA ARG A 106 11.89 7.18 -13.76
C ARG A 106 12.92 6.05 -13.72
N LYS A 107 13.35 5.64 -12.53
CA LYS A 107 14.32 4.56 -12.35
C LYS A 107 13.70 3.20 -12.60
N GLU A 108 14.53 2.27 -13.08
CA GLU A 108 14.17 0.85 -13.14
C GLU A 108 14.10 0.26 -11.72
N VAL A 109 13.33 -0.83 -11.54
CA VAL A 109 12.98 -1.40 -10.22
C VAL A 109 14.22 -1.67 -9.37
N ILE A 110 15.26 -2.28 -9.94
CA ILE A 110 16.49 -2.63 -9.22
C ILE A 110 17.26 -1.39 -8.76
N ASP A 111 17.35 -0.39 -9.61
CA ASP A 111 18.03 0.86 -9.29
C ASP A 111 17.22 1.71 -8.31
N ALA A 112 15.89 1.68 -8.39
CA ALA A 112 15.00 2.27 -7.41
C ALA A 112 15.18 1.66 -6.02
N ILE A 113 15.32 0.32 -5.92
CA ILE A 113 15.62 -0.36 -4.66
C ILE A 113 16.93 0.18 -4.06
N LYS A 114 18.03 0.16 -4.82
CA LYS A 114 19.33 0.68 -4.37
C LYS A 114 19.23 2.16 -3.93
N HIS A 115 18.48 2.94 -4.71
CA HIS A 115 18.28 4.35 -4.40
C HIS A 115 17.53 4.56 -3.09
N CYS A 116 16.47 3.79 -2.80
CA CYS A 116 15.76 3.86 -1.53
C CYS A 116 16.66 3.58 -0.33
N PHE A 117 17.53 2.55 -0.42
CA PHE A 117 18.53 2.29 0.63
C PHE A 117 19.46 3.48 0.85
N THR A 118 19.87 4.14 -0.23
CA THR A 118 20.74 5.31 -0.15
C THR A 118 19.98 6.53 0.40
N LEU A 119 18.73 6.71 0.01
CA LEU A 119 17.88 7.85 0.40
C LEU A 119 17.59 7.83 1.91
N ILE A 120 17.25 6.66 2.46
CA ILE A 120 16.78 6.49 3.85
C ILE A 120 17.91 6.21 4.85
N LYS A 121 19.14 5.92 4.40
CA LYS A 121 20.25 5.44 5.24
C LYS A 121 20.46 6.22 6.55
N ASN A 122 20.44 7.54 6.51
CA ASN A 122 20.69 8.39 7.68
C ASN A 122 19.40 8.86 8.37
N GLU A 123 18.24 8.64 7.74
CA GLU A 123 16.93 9.12 8.19
C GLU A 123 15.97 7.96 8.53
N TRP A 124 16.49 6.75 8.68
CA TRP A 124 15.66 5.56 8.88
C TRP A 124 14.75 5.68 10.09
N TRP A 125 15.27 6.13 11.24
CA TRP A 125 14.49 6.28 12.47
C TRP A 125 13.38 7.33 12.35
N MET A 126 13.66 8.45 11.68
CA MET A 126 12.66 9.50 11.45
C MET A 126 11.57 9.00 10.48
N THR A 127 11.97 8.33 9.41
CA THR A 127 11.02 7.72 8.46
C THR A 127 10.16 6.66 9.14
N PHE A 128 10.76 5.78 9.93
CA PHE A 128 10.06 4.75 10.69
C PHE A 128 9.04 5.35 11.67
N ALA A 129 9.45 6.34 12.46
CA ALA A 129 8.57 7.02 13.41
C ALA A 129 7.39 7.72 12.68
N THR A 130 7.66 8.39 11.57
CA THR A 130 6.63 9.05 10.76
C THR A 130 5.64 8.04 10.19
N LEU A 131 6.13 6.91 9.65
CA LEU A 131 5.27 5.84 9.15
C LEU A 131 4.41 5.23 10.27
N ILE A 132 4.95 5.01 11.47
CA ILE A 132 4.17 4.52 12.62
C ILE A 132 3.03 5.48 12.93
N VAL A 133 3.29 6.79 12.99
CA VAL A 133 2.23 7.79 13.26
C VAL A 133 1.16 7.74 12.17
N ILE A 134 1.55 7.69 10.89
CA ILE A 134 0.61 7.60 9.77
C ILE A 134 -0.25 6.34 9.89
N PHE A 135 0.36 5.18 10.18
CA PHE A 135 -0.38 3.93 10.33
C PHE A 135 -1.30 3.92 11.55
N ILE A 136 -0.87 4.46 12.69
CA ILE A 136 -1.73 4.57 13.89
C ILE A 136 -2.97 5.42 13.57
N LEU A 137 -2.80 6.57 12.93
CA LEU A 137 -3.92 7.44 12.54
C LEU A 137 -4.84 6.74 11.53
N TYR A 138 -4.26 6.09 10.52
CA TYR A 138 -4.99 5.33 9.51
C TYR A 138 -5.84 4.23 10.13
N TYR A 139 -5.25 3.37 10.97
CA TYR A 139 -5.97 2.28 11.63
C TYR A 139 -7.00 2.77 12.63
N PHE A 140 -6.74 3.88 13.32
CA PHE A 140 -7.71 4.50 14.22
C PHE A 140 -8.96 4.96 13.46
N ILE A 141 -8.80 5.61 12.32
CA ILE A 141 -9.92 6.04 11.48
C ILE A 141 -10.68 4.83 10.92
N ILE A 142 -9.97 3.82 10.41
CA ILE A 142 -10.59 2.58 9.91
C ILE A 142 -11.37 1.87 11.00
N MET A 143 -10.85 1.78 12.22
CA MET A 143 -11.54 1.17 13.34
C MET A 143 -12.90 1.84 13.58
N ILE A 144 -12.97 3.18 13.52
CA ILE A 144 -14.23 3.93 13.65
C ILE A 144 -15.19 3.59 12.50
N VAL A 145 -14.70 3.55 11.27
CA VAL A 145 -15.52 3.23 10.09
C VAL A 145 -16.08 1.79 10.14
N GLN A 146 -15.35 0.87 10.74
CA GLN A 146 -15.76 -0.55 10.85
C GLN A 146 -16.69 -0.83 12.05
N ILE A 147 -16.88 0.11 12.98
CA ILE A 147 -17.76 -0.09 14.16
C ILE A 147 -19.15 -0.63 13.77
N PRO A 148 -19.88 -0.08 12.77
CA PRO A 148 -21.21 -0.58 12.42
C PRO A 148 -21.19 -2.05 11.99
N GLN A 149 -20.17 -2.47 11.23
CA GLN A 149 -19.97 -3.83 10.77
C GLN A 149 -19.72 -4.78 11.96
N TYR A 150 -18.86 -4.38 12.91
CA TYR A 150 -18.57 -5.18 14.10
C TYR A 150 -19.79 -5.32 15.02
N ILE A 151 -20.55 -4.24 15.21
CA ILE A 151 -21.81 -4.29 15.98
C ILE A 151 -22.80 -5.26 15.33
N TYR A 152 -22.97 -5.16 14.01
CA TYR A 152 -23.85 -6.05 13.27
C TYR A 152 -23.44 -7.52 13.41
N PHE A 153 -22.16 -7.82 13.21
CA PHE A 153 -21.60 -9.15 13.33
C PHE A 153 -21.78 -9.71 14.75
N PHE A 154 -21.56 -8.87 15.79
CA PHE A 154 -21.70 -9.26 17.19
C PHE A 154 -23.16 -9.58 17.55
N ILE A 155 -24.12 -8.72 17.15
CA ILE A 155 -25.55 -8.93 17.41
C ILE A 155 -26.04 -10.20 16.71
N LYS A 156 -25.67 -10.40 15.45
CA LYS A 156 -26.03 -11.60 14.68
C LYS A 156 -25.40 -12.85 15.28
N GLY A 157 -24.10 -12.79 15.61
CA GLY A 157 -23.39 -13.91 16.20
C GLY A 157 -24.03 -14.37 17.51
N PHE A 158 -24.42 -13.43 18.34
CA PHE A 158 -25.09 -13.74 19.62
C PHE A 158 -26.50 -14.28 19.41
N SER A 159 -27.29 -13.70 18.49
CA SER A 159 -28.67 -14.09 18.21
C SER A 159 -28.79 -15.45 17.50
N MET A 160 -27.78 -15.84 16.74
CA MET A 160 -27.78 -17.04 15.90
C MET A 160 -26.81 -18.12 16.36
N MET A 161 -26.37 -18.09 17.62
CA MET A 161 -25.32 -18.99 18.14
C MET A 161 -25.61 -20.49 17.92
N GLN A 162 -26.89 -20.90 17.94
CA GLN A 162 -27.29 -22.27 17.64
C GLN A 162 -27.26 -22.59 16.14
N ILE A 163 -27.60 -21.64 15.28
CA ILE A 163 -27.62 -21.81 13.82
C ILE A 163 -26.20 -21.84 13.26
N ILE A 164 -25.30 -21.01 13.79
CA ILE A 164 -23.91 -20.93 13.38
C ILE A 164 -23.13 -22.20 13.59
N SER A 165 -23.51 -22.99 14.62
CA SER A 165 -22.92 -24.32 14.87
C SER A 165 -23.20 -25.32 13.75
N THR A 166 -24.28 -25.12 13.00
CA THR A 166 -24.73 -26.00 11.89
C THR A 166 -24.44 -25.37 10.52
N ASP A 167 -24.56 -24.07 10.39
CA ASP A 167 -24.30 -23.32 9.16
C ASP A 167 -23.57 -22.00 9.44
N PRO A 168 -22.21 -21.97 9.42
CA PRO A 168 -21.44 -20.75 9.59
C PRO A 168 -21.69 -19.68 8.52
N ALA A 169 -22.18 -20.07 7.34
CA ALA A 169 -22.46 -19.15 6.24
C ALA A 169 -23.66 -18.23 6.53
N ALA A 170 -24.52 -18.59 7.48
CA ALA A 170 -25.66 -17.77 7.91
C ALA A 170 -25.26 -16.37 8.47
N LEU A 171 -24.00 -16.19 8.87
CA LEU A 171 -23.46 -14.89 9.29
C LEU A 171 -23.27 -13.91 8.12
N PHE A 172 -23.06 -14.42 6.92
CA PHE A 172 -22.74 -13.62 5.72
C PHE A 172 -23.99 -13.31 4.93
N ASP A 173 -24.99 -12.73 5.60
CA ASP A 173 -26.21 -12.29 4.96
C ASP A 173 -26.05 -10.98 4.20
N TRP A 174 -27.12 -10.57 3.51
CA TRP A 174 -27.11 -9.36 2.69
C TRP A 174 -26.75 -8.08 3.48
N GLY A 175 -27.19 -7.98 4.74
CA GLY A 175 -26.85 -6.83 5.60
C GLY A 175 -25.37 -6.76 5.93
N TYR A 176 -24.74 -7.89 6.24
CA TYR A 176 -23.30 -7.98 6.45
C TYR A 176 -22.51 -7.60 5.19
N ILE A 177 -22.89 -8.15 4.04
CA ILE A 177 -22.25 -7.86 2.75
C ILE A 177 -22.31 -6.37 2.44
N LEU A 178 -23.47 -5.72 2.65
CA LEU A 178 -23.65 -4.31 2.40
C LEU A 178 -22.75 -3.44 3.29
N LEU A 179 -22.75 -3.70 4.62
CA LEU A 179 -21.91 -2.97 5.56
C LEU A 179 -20.43 -3.15 5.26
N THR A 180 -20.02 -4.40 4.95
CA THR A 180 -18.64 -4.71 4.57
C THR A 180 -18.23 -3.97 3.30
N SER A 181 -19.10 -3.92 2.28
CA SER A 181 -18.82 -3.23 1.02
C SER A 181 -18.63 -1.73 1.24
N ILE A 182 -19.46 -1.10 2.07
CA ILE A 182 -19.32 0.32 2.43
C ILE A 182 -17.99 0.54 3.17
N ALA A 183 -17.67 -0.29 4.16
CA ALA A 183 -16.42 -0.18 4.92
C ALA A 183 -15.19 -0.34 4.01
N LEU A 184 -15.22 -1.25 3.04
CA LEU A 184 -14.15 -1.43 2.06
C LEU A 184 -13.95 -0.20 1.17
N ILE A 185 -15.03 0.42 0.70
CA ILE A 185 -14.93 1.66 -0.11
C ILE A 185 -14.21 2.75 0.70
N PHE A 186 -14.63 2.98 1.95
CA PHE A 186 -13.97 3.95 2.82
C PHE A 186 -12.49 3.59 3.08
N GLN A 187 -12.21 2.31 3.29
CA GLN A 187 -10.83 1.84 3.49
C GLN A 187 -9.93 2.16 2.29
N TYR A 188 -10.43 1.95 1.07
CA TYR A 188 -9.68 2.27 -0.14
C TYR A 188 -9.47 3.76 -0.34
N LEU A 189 -10.48 4.60 -0.04
CA LEU A 189 -10.35 6.05 -0.07
C LEU A 189 -9.31 6.55 0.94
N LEU A 190 -9.37 6.04 2.17
CA LEU A 190 -8.41 6.40 3.22
C LEU A 190 -6.98 5.94 2.89
N HIS A 191 -6.83 4.81 2.21
CA HIS A 191 -5.50 4.33 1.80
C HIS A 191 -4.80 5.30 0.82
N THR A 192 -5.56 6.02 0.00
CA THR A 192 -5.02 7.08 -0.87
C THR A 192 -4.29 8.16 -0.06
N ILE A 193 -4.80 8.50 1.14
CA ILE A 193 -4.14 9.46 2.04
C ILE A 193 -2.79 8.93 2.53
N VAL A 194 -2.68 7.63 2.80
CA VAL A 194 -1.39 7.01 3.18
C VAL A 194 -0.37 7.16 2.06
N VAL A 195 -0.78 6.91 0.80
CA VAL A 195 0.12 7.09 -0.37
C VAL A 195 0.57 8.54 -0.50
N LEU A 196 -0.33 9.51 -0.30
CA LEU A 196 0.01 10.93 -0.27
C LEU A 196 1.04 11.25 0.82
N CYS A 197 0.84 10.75 2.04
CA CYS A 197 1.78 10.97 3.15
C CYS A 197 3.17 10.38 2.82
N VAL A 198 3.21 9.19 2.22
CA VAL A 198 4.48 8.56 1.79
C VAL A 198 5.16 9.38 0.69
N ALA A 199 4.40 9.97 -0.24
CA ALA A 199 4.95 10.88 -1.23
C ALA A 199 5.58 12.13 -0.58
N PHE A 200 4.97 12.70 0.44
CA PHE A 200 5.57 13.81 1.20
C PHE A 200 6.85 13.39 1.93
N ILE A 201 6.90 12.18 2.49
CA ILE A 201 8.15 11.64 3.08
C ILE A 201 9.23 11.57 2.01
N TYR A 202 8.92 11.06 0.81
CA TYR A 202 9.87 11.00 -0.30
C TYR A 202 10.40 12.40 -0.67
N PHE A 203 9.52 13.38 -0.88
CA PHE A 203 9.95 14.75 -1.21
C PHE A 203 10.80 15.38 -0.12
N HIS A 204 10.43 15.19 1.15
CA HIS A 204 11.24 15.68 2.28
C HIS A 204 12.64 15.05 2.31
N LEU A 205 12.74 13.73 2.12
CA LEU A 205 14.03 13.03 2.10
C LEU A 205 14.89 13.42 0.90
N HIS A 206 14.24 13.58 -0.27
CA HIS A 206 14.91 13.99 -1.49
C HIS A 206 15.46 15.40 -1.36
N GLU A 207 14.65 16.35 -0.88
CA GLU A 207 15.07 17.73 -0.64
C GLU A 207 16.22 17.80 0.37
N LYS A 208 16.09 17.11 1.52
CA LYS A 208 17.13 17.08 2.55
C LYS A 208 18.46 16.54 2.03
N LYS A 209 18.42 15.65 1.04
CA LYS A 209 19.62 15.01 0.49
C LYS A 209 20.25 15.76 -0.67
N TYR A 210 19.44 16.33 -1.55
CA TYR A 210 19.87 16.89 -2.82
C TYR A 210 19.73 18.41 -2.89
N PHE A 211 19.04 19.04 -1.93
CA PHE A 211 18.81 20.51 -1.87
C PHE A 211 18.22 21.10 -3.16
N THR A 212 17.37 20.35 -3.84
CA THR A 212 16.84 20.72 -5.16
C THR A 212 16.05 22.03 -5.15
N GLY A 213 15.16 22.24 -4.17
CA GLY A 213 14.38 23.46 -4.03
C GLY A 213 15.24 24.66 -3.64
N THR A 214 16.21 24.45 -2.75
CA THR A 214 17.16 25.52 -2.34
C THR A 214 18.05 25.95 -3.50
N MET A 215 18.47 25.03 -4.38
CA MET A 215 19.26 25.36 -5.56
C MET A 215 18.44 26.13 -6.58
N GLU A 216 17.17 25.74 -6.85
CA GLU A 216 16.26 26.48 -7.73
C GLU A 216 16.03 27.91 -7.22
N GLU A 217 15.90 28.10 -5.90
CA GLU A 217 15.72 29.43 -5.31
C GLU A 217 16.99 30.31 -5.46
N ILE A 218 18.17 29.71 -5.27
CA ILE A 218 19.47 30.43 -5.50
C ILE A 218 19.62 30.80 -6.97
N ASP A 219 19.32 29.91 -7.90
CA ASP A 219 19.42 30.18 -9.34
C ASP A 219 18.42 31.27 -9.78
N SER A 220 17.22 31.30 -9.18
CA SER A 220 16.24 32.36 -9.45
C SER A 220 16.70 33.76 -9.00
N ILE A 221 17.42 33.83 -7.86
CA ILE A 221 18.00 35.09 -7.34
C ILE A 221 19.21 35.52 -8.17
N GLY A 222 20.02 34.54 -8.64
CA GLY A 222 21.22 34.81 -9.46
C GLY A 222 20.91 35.22 -10.91
N SER A 223 19.66 35.06 -11.35
CA SER A 223 19.19 35.44 -12.69
C SER A 223 18.57 36.88 -12.77
N LEU A 224 18.54 37.60 -11.65
CA LEU A 224 18.13 38.98 -11.55
C LEU A 224 19.35 39.93 -11.73
#